data_105158048e35cbfaeb18f263d8af04af
#
_entry.id   105158048e35cbfaeb18f263d8af04af
#
_cell.length_a   1.000
_cell.length_b   1.000
_cell.length_c   1.000
_cell.angle_alpha   90.00
_cell.angle_beta   90.00
_cell.angle_gamma   90.00
#
_symmetry.space_group_name_H-M   'P 1'
#
loop_
_entity.id
_entity.type
_entity.pdbx_description
1 polymer ?
#
loop_
_entity_poly.entity_id
_entity_poly.type
_entity_poly.pdbx_seq_one_letter_code
_entity_poly.pdbx_strand_id
1 'polypeptide(L)'
;VLRLAQVPGIIGIKEATGSLERAQWLIRDVPQHFAVYSGDDASAVALMLCGGAGNISVTANIAPRQMHELCMAALRGDIATAMKIQFQLMPLHKNLFVEANPIPVKWAAARLGLCGHALRLPLTPLSASQQPVVEAALKAAGLI
;
A
#
# COMPACT_ATOMS: atom_id res chain seq x y z
N VAL A 1 -12.37 16.54 -3.74
CA VAL A 1 -11.71 16.43 -2.41
C VAL A 1 -11.90 17.72 -1.64
N LEU A 2 -11.46 18.89 -2.14
CA LEU A 2 -11.42 20.15 -1.39
C LEU A 2 -12.77 20.56 -0.77
N ARG A 3 -13.89 20.36 -1.50
CA ARG A 3 -15.23 20.63 -0.96
C ARG A 3 -15.58 19.74 0.23
N LEU A 4 -15.20 18.45 0.18
CA LEU A 4 -15.46 17.49 1.26
C LEU A 4 -14.55 17.70 2.46
N ALA A 5 -13.35 18.24 2.24
CA ALA A 5 -12.42 18.56 3.32
C ALA A 5 -12.92 19.68 4.27
N GLN A 6 -13.98 20.41 3.86
CA GLN A 6 -14.64 21.42 4.70
C GLN A 6 -15.79 20.83 5.53
N VAL A 7 -16.16 19.56 5.34
CA VAL A 7 -17.28 18.92 6.05
C VAL A 7 -16.79 18.37 7.38
N PRO A 8 -17.42 18.76 8.51
CA PRO A 8 -17.07 18.22 9.81
C PRO A 8 -17.12 16.68 9.83
N GLY A 9 -16.09 16.05 10.37
CA GLY A 9 -15.99 14.58 10.45
C GLY A 9 -15.28 13.93 9.26
N ILE A 10 -15.03 14.64 8.15
CA ILE A 10 -14.18 14.14 7.07
C ILE A 10 -12.75 14.62 7.33
N ILE A 11 -11.90 13.71 7.80
CA ILE A 11 -10.56 14.02 8.32
C ILE A 11 -9.40 13.70 7.37
N GLY A 12 -9.67 13.11 6.22
CA GLY A 12 -8.63 12.75 5.28
C GLY A 12 -9.13 12.04 4.03
N ILE A 13 -8.17 11.69 3.17
CA ILE A 13 -8.40 10.93 1.94
C ILE A 13 -7.35 9.83 1.79
N LYS A 14 -7.77 8.67 1.26
CA LYS A 14 -6.88 7.69 0.64
C LYS A 14 -6.73 8.07 -0.85
N GLU A 15 -5.59 8.63 -1.22
CA GLU A 15 -5.23 8.97 -2.60
C GLU A 15 -4.52 7.77 -3.25
N ALA A 16 -5.20 7.07 -4.17
CA ALA A 16 -4.76 5.79 -4.71
C ALA A 16 -4.52 5.83 -6.24
N THR A 17 -4.32 7.02 -6.82
CA THR A 17 -4.05 7.14 -8.26
C THR A 17 -2.60 6.83 -8.63
N GLY A 18 -1.67 6.82 -7.66
CA GLY A 18 -0.23 6.73 -7.89
C GLY A 18 0.37 8.04 -8.43
N SER A 19 -0.44 9.09 -8.66
CA SER A 19 0.03 10.38 -9.16
C SER A 19 0.57 11.26 -8.04
N LEU A 20 1.89 11.37 -7.96
CA LEU A 20 2.54 12.29 -7.02
C LEU A 20 2.20 13.76 -7.27
N GLU A 21 2.03 14.15 -8.53
CA GLU A 21 1.59 15.50 -8.89
C GLU A 21 0.24 15.81 -8.27
N ARG A 22 -0.76 14.94 -8.47
CA ARG A 22 -2.08 15.08 -7.88
C ARG A 22 -2.03 15.13 -6.34
N ALA A 23 -1.23 14.25 -5.73
CA ALA A 23 -1.08 14.20 -4.28
C ALA A 23 -0.52 15.52 -3.72
N GLN A 24 0.50 16.10 -4.36
CA GLN A 24 1.10 17.38 -3.97
C GLN A 24 0.10 18.55 -4.09
N TRP A 25 -0.69 18.59 -5.16
CA TRP A 25 -1.78 19.57 -5.30
C TRP A 25 -2.79 19.45 -4.15
N LEU A 26 -3.17 18.23 -3.77
CA LEU A 26 -4.07 18.00 -2.63
C LEU A 26 -3.45 18.45 -1.31
N ILE A 27 -2.22 18.03 -1.02
CA ILE A 27 -1.50 18.39 0.21
C ILE A 27 -1.37 19.91 0.36
N ARG A 28 -1.11 20.62 -0.74
CA ARG A 28 -1.01 22.08 -0.75
C ARG A 28 -2.35 22.76 -0.42
N ASP A 29 -3.46 22.22 -0.94
CA ASP A 29 -4.75 22.93 -1.01
C ASP A 29 -5.75 22.50 0.08
N VAL A 30 -5.52 21.35 0.76
CA VAL A 30 -6.40 20.91 1.84
C VAL A 30 -6.12 21.66 3.15
N PRO A 31 -7.11 21.78 4.07
CA PRO A 31 -6.87 22.32 5.40
C PRO A 31 -5.81 21.51 6.18
N GLN A 32 -5.08 22.15 7.07
CA GLN A 32 -3.98 21.54 7.85
C GLN A 32 -4.39 20.29 8.64
N HIS A 33 -5.65 20.20 9.07
CA HIS A 33 -6.18 19.05 9.80
C HIS A 33 -6.59 17.87 8.92
N PHE A 34 -6.54 18.03 7.59
CA PHE A 34 -7.00 17.01 6.63
C PHE A 34 -5.82 16.18 6.14
N ALA A 35 -5.82 14.89 6.48
CA ALA A 35 -4.73 13.97 6.15
C ALA A 35 -4.83 13.42 4.72
N VAL A 36 -3.72 13.38 3.99
CA VAL A 36 -3.61 12.71 2.68
C VAL A 36 -2.77 11.45 2.86
N TYR A 37 -3.41 10.29 2.76
CA TYR A 37 -2.75 8.98 2.82
C TYR A 37 -2.53 8.43 1.41
N SER A 38 -1.38 7.80 1.16
CA SER A 38 -1.22 7.01 -0.05
C SER A 38 -2.13 5.78 -0.03
N GLY A 39 -2.67 5.43 -1.18
CA GLY A 39 -3.34 4.15 -1.43
C GLY A 39 -2.59 3.30 -2.45
N ASP A 40 -1.38 3.75 -2.86
CA ASP A 40 -0.50 3.08 -3.80
C ASP A 40 0.85 2.79 -3.12
N ASP A 41 1.14 1.51 -2.88
CA ASP A 41 2.31 1.08 -2.11
C ASP A 41 3.63 1.48 -2.79
N ALA A 42 3.67 1.47 -4.13
CA ALA A 42 4.90 1.75 -4.87
C ALA A 42 5.33 3.23 -4.77
N SER A 43 4.39 4.16 -4.68
CA SER A 43 4.65 5.61 -4.57
C SER A 43 4.53 6.16 -3.15
N ALA A 44 4.20 5.31 -2.17
CA ALA A 44 3.87 5.76 -0.80
C ALA A 44 4.99 6.52 -0.11
N VAL A 45 6.24 6.06 -0.22
CA VAL A 45 7.40 6.75 0.39
C VAL A 45 7.52 8.17 -0.18
N ALA A 46 7.46 8.31 -1.50
CA ALA A 46 7.56 9.61 -2.16
C ALA A 46 6.42 10.54 -1.75
N LEU A 47 5.18 10.02 -1.63
CA LEU A 47 4.04 10.81 -1.17
C LEU A 47 4.22 11.27 0.28
N MET A 48 4.70 10.40 1.18
CA MET A 48 4.97 10.80 2.58
C MET A 48 6.06 11.86 2.67
N LEU A 49 7.13 11.78 1.86
CA LEU A 49 8.17 12.81 1.78
C LEU A 49 7.66 14.15 1.23
N CYS A 50 6.59 14.14 0.43
CA CYS A 50 5.90 15.35 -0.02
C CYS A 50 4.91 15.92 1.03
N GLY A 51 4.79 15.32 2.22
CA GLY A 51 3.88 15.79 3.28
C GLY A 51 2.65 14.91 3.48
N GLY A 52 2.59 13.71 2.89
CA GLY A 52 1.53 12.74 3.14
C GLY A 52 1.61 12.16 4.55
N ALA A 53 0.46 11.75 5.08
CA ALA A 53 0.29 11.31 6.46
C ALA A 53 0.59 9.82 6.70
N GLY A 54 0.77 9.03 5.62
CA GLY A 54 1.01 7.59 5.74
C GLY A 54 0.52 6.81 4.51
N ASN A 55 0.35 5.49 4.69
CA ASN A 55 -0.08 4.58 3.64
C ASN A 55 -1.21 3.65 4.10
N ILE A 56 -2.26 3.50 3.28
CA ILE A 56 -3.32 2.51 3.43
C ILE A 56 -3.04 1.40 2.40
N SER A 57 -2.26 0.43 2.82
CA SER A 57 -1.48 -0.49 2.00
C SER A 57 -2.18 -1.84 1.76
N VAL A 58 -2.01 -2.42 0.57
CA VAL A 58 -2.31 -3.83 0.30
C VAL A 58 -1.21 -4.72 0.88
N THR A 59 0.06 -4.37 0.70
CA THR A 59 1.21 -5.13 1.19
C THR A 59 1.20 -5.28 2.71
N ALA A 60 0.66 -4.32 3.45
CA ALA A 60 0.54 -4.39 4.92
C ALA A 60 -0.30 -5.57 5.43
N ASN A 61 -1.16 -6.19 4.60
CA ASN A 61 -1.92 -7.37 4.98
C ASN A 61 -1.03 -8.61 5.19
N ILE A 62 0.16 -8.64 4.58
CA ILE A 62 1.08 -9.79 4.61
C ILE A 62 2.48 -9.44 5.14
N ALA A 63 2.84 -8.16 5.14
CA ALA A 63 4.11 -7.64 5.65
C ALA A 63 3.89 -6.41 6.57
N PRO A 64 3.03 -6.52 7.63
CA PRO A 64 2.64 -5.36 8.45
C PRO A 64 3.81 -4.70 9.16
N ARG A 65 4.77 -5.48 9.67
CA ARG A 65 5.95 -4.97 10.38
C ARG A 65 6.81 -4.12 9.45
N GLN A 66 7.17 -4.66 8.29
CA GLN A 66 8.01 -3.95 7.32
C GLN A 66 7.31 -2.68 6.80
N MET A 67 6.01 -2.74 6.55
CA MET A 67 5.24 -1.55 6.14
C MET A 67 5.14 -0.51 7.24
N HIS A 68 5.00 -0.91 8.51
CA HIS A 68 5.06 0.02 9.64
C HIS A 68 6.42 0.69 9.74
N GLU A 69 7.51 -0.09 9.70
CA GLU A 69 8.88 0.43 9.77
C GLU A 69 9.19 1.39 8.60
N LEU A 70 8.74 1.05 7.39
CA LEU A 70 8.86 1.90 6.21
C LEU A 70 8.14 3.23 6.41
N CYS A 71 6.88 3.20 6.82
CA CYS A 71 6.10 4.42 7.05
C CYS A 71 6.72 5.30 8.14
N MET A 72 7.12 4.70 9.26
CA MET A 72 7.76 5.43 10.36
C MET A 72 9.10 6.04 9.95
N ALA A 73 9.90 5.33 9.14
CA ALA A 73 11.15 5.86 8.60
C ALA A 73 10.90 7.05 7.66
N ALA A 74 9.95 6.91 6.72
CA ALA A 74 9.60 7.97 5.78
C ALA A 74 9.08 9.23 6.50
N LEU A 75 8.16 9.07 7.47
CA LEU A 75 7.56 10.19 8.21
C LEU A 75 8.55 10.97 9.09
N ARG A 76 9.62 10.33 9.57
CA ARG A 76 10.70 11.04 10.30
C ARG A 76 11.86 11.51 9.40
N GLY A 77 11.75 11.33 8.08
CA GLY A 77 12.79 11.77 7.13
C GLY A 77 13.99 10.84 7.01
N ASP A 78 13.94 9.63 7.56
CA ASP A 78 14.97 8.60 7.41
C ASP A 78 14.81 7.91 6.04
N ILE A 79 15.23 8.62 5.00
CA ILE A 79 15.08 8.20 3.61
C ILE A 79 15.86 6.90 3.33
N ALA A 80 17.03 6.75 3.92
CA ALA A 80 17.87 5.58 3.69
C ALA A 80 17.19 4.28 4.16
N THR A 81 16.66 4.28 5.38
CA THR A 81 15.89 3.15 5.93
C THR A 81 14.60 2.91 5.16
N ALA A 82 13.83 3.97 4.87
CA ALA A 82 12.59 3.87 4.12
C ALA A 82 12.80 3.23 2.74
N MET A 83 13.79 3.70 1.98
CA MET A 83 14.09 3.19 0.64
C MET A 83 14.66 1.77 0.65
N LYS A 84 15.44 1.40 1.65
CA LYS A 84 15.92 0.02 1.82
C LYS A 84 14.74 -0.95 1.93
N ILE A 85 13.77 -0.64 2.78
CA ILE A 85 12.58 -1.47 2.98
C ILE A 85 11.69 -1.42 1.73
N GLN A 86 11.49 -0.24 1.14
CA GLN A 86 10.72 -0.07 -0.09
C GLN A 86 11.23 -0.99 -1.20
N PHE A 87 12.52 -0.99 -1.47
CA PHE A 87 13.11 -1.83 -2.52
C PHE A 87 12.97 -3.33 -2.25
N GLN A 88 13.04 -3.74 -0.97
CA GLN A 88 12.78 -5.13 -0.59
C GLN A 88 11.32 -5.53 -0.87
N LEU A 89 10.36 -4.61 -0.67
CA LEU A 89 8.93 -4.88 -0.83
C LEU A 89 8.40 -4.58 -2.24
N MET A 90 9.17 -3.95 -3.13
CA MET A 90 8.74 -3.62 -4.51
C MET A 90 8.16 -4.81 -5.29
N PRO A 91 8.72 -6.03 -5.21
CA PRO A 91 8.11 -7.19 -5.85
C PRO A 91 6.67 -7.47 -5.37
N LEU A 92 6.38 -7.26 -4.09
CA LEU A 92 5.02 -7.37 -3.54
C LEU A 92 4.13 -6.23 -4.01
N HIS A 93 4.60 -4.97 -3.93
CA HIS A 93 3.84 -3.79 -4.37
C HIS A 93 3.32 -3.94 -5.80
N LYS A 94 4.13 -4.57 -6.68
CA LYS A 94 3.73 -4.85 -8.06
C LYS A 94 2.85 -6.10 -8.17
N ASN A 95 3.30 -7.23 -7.61
CA ASN A 95 2.73 -8.53 -7.96
C ASN A 95 1.49 -8.90 -7.14
N LEU A 96 1.13 -8.14 -6.10
CA LEU A 96 -0.17 -8.24 -5.45
C LEU A 96 -1.33 -7.65 -6.29
N PHE A 97 -1.04 -7.16 -7.49
CA PHE A 97 -2.01 -6.63 -8.45
C PHE A 97 -1.97 -7.35 -9.81
N VAL A 98 -1.40 -8.56 -9.89
CA VAL A 98 -1.39 -9.39 -11.12
C VAL A 98 -2.78 -9.85 -11.55
N GLU A 99 -3.72 -9.84 -10.60
CA GLU A 99 -5.17 -9.97 -10.82
C GLU A 99 -5.91 -8.95 -9.93
N ALA A 100 -7.23 -8.91 -10.07
CA ALA A 100 -8.05 -7.98 -9.30
C ALA A 100 -7.82 -8.11 -7.79
N ASN A 101 -7.55 -6.97 -7.12
CA ASN A 101 -7.47 -6.94 -5.66
C ASN A 101 -8.85 -7.24 -5.05
N PRO A 102 -8.96 -8.11 -4.01
CA PRO A 102 -7.90 -8.65 -3.15
C PRO A 102 -7.46 -10.09 -3.50
N ILE A 103 -7.64 -10.58 -4.72
CA ILE A 103 -7.35 -11.98 -5.08
C ILE A 103 -5.90 -12.36 -4.77
N PRO A 104 -4.86 -11.65 -5.27
CA PRO A 104 -3.46 -12.04 -5.01
C PRO A 104 -3.06 -11.92 -3.54
N VAL A 105 -3.46 -10.83 -2.87
CA VAL A 105 -3.10 -10.64 -1.45
C VAL A 105 -3.80 -11.66 -0.54
N LYS A 106 -5.03 -12.07 -0.88
CA LYS A 106 -5.74 -13.11 -0.15
C LYS A 106 -5.07 -14.48 -0.31
N TRP A 107 -4.62 -14.80 -1.53
CA TRP A 107 -3.83 -16.00 -1.76
C TRP A 107 -2.51 -15.96 -1.00
N ALA A 108 -1.79 -14.85 -1.02
CA ALA A 108 -0.54 -14.66 -0.27
C ALA A 108 -0.76 -14.84 1.24
N ALA A 109 -1.79 -14.23 1.80
CA ALA A 109 -2.14 -14.37 3.22
C ALA A 109 -2.47 -15.83 3.58
N ALA A 110 -3.21 -16.55 2.73
CA ALA A 110 -3.49 -17.97 2.94
C ALA A 110 -2.21 -18.83 2.82
N ARG A 111 -1.32 -18.51 1.90
CA ARG A 111 -0.02 -19.18 1.73
C ARG A 111 0.89 -19.00 2.97
N LEU A 112 0.76 -17.87 3.68
CA LEU A 112 1.44 -17.59 4.94
C LEU A 112 0.71 -18.17 6.17
N GLY A 113 -0.43 -18.84 5.99
CA GLY A 113 -1.21 -19.41 7.09
C GLY A 113 -2.01 -18.38 7.91
N LEU A 114 -2.15 -17.13 7.42
CA LEU A 114 -2.84 -16.06 8.13
C LEU A 114 -4.37 -16.12 8.00
N CYS A 115 -4.88 -16.79 6.96
CA CYS A 115 -6.32 -16.96 6.72
C CYS A 115 -6.59 -18.14 5.78
N GLY A 116 -7.87 -18.48 5.57
CA GLY A 116 -8.29 -19.46 4.55
C GLY A 116 -8.34 -18.86 3.14
N HIS A 117 -8.49 -19.73 2.12
CA HIS A 117 -8.54 -19.35 0.70
C HIS A 117 -9.89 -18.78 0.22
N ALA A 118 -10.90 -18.75 1.08
CA ALA A 118 -12.27 -18.40 0.68
C ALA A 118 -12.36 -16.92 0.23
N LEU A 119 -12.97 -16.73 -0.93
CA LEU A 119 -13.36 -15.44 -1.49
C LEU A 119 -14.87 -15.46 -1.77
N ARG A 120 -15.53 -14.32 -1.62
CA ARG A 120 -16.93 -14.16 -2.01
C ARG A 120 -17.04 -13.84 -3.49
N LEU A 121 -18.04 -14.43 -4.18
CA LEU A 121 -18.37 -14.07 -5.56
C LEU A 121 -18.65 -12.55 -5.68
N PRO A 122 -18.26 -11.92 -6.76
CA PRO A 122 -17.75 -12.49 -8.03
C PRO A 122 -16.24 -12.80 -8.03
N LEU A 123 -15.53 -12.64 -6.92
CA LEU A 123 -14.10 -12.91 -6.85
C LEU A 123 -13.83 -14.43 -6.87
N THR A 124 -12.86 -14.84 -7.65
CA THR A 124 -12.40 -16.23 -7.80
C THR A 124 -11.01 -16.42 -7.17
N PRO A 125 -10.60 -17.65 -6.85
CA PRO A 125 -9.24 -17.92 -6.43
C PRO A 125 -8.21 -17.45 -7.46
N LEU A 126 -7.01 -17.08 -6.99
CA LEU A 126 -5.89 -16.70 -7.87
C LEU A 126 -5.60 -17.81 -8.87
N SER A 127 -5.49 -17.46 -10.14
CA SER A 127 -5.21 -18.42 -11.21
C SER A 127 -3.89 -19.16 -10.97
N ALA A 128 -3.84 -20.43 -11.37
CA ALA A 128 -2.64 -21.26 -11.19
C ALA A 128 -1.40 -20.67 -11.88
N SER A 129 -1.58 -19.95 -12.99
CA SER A 129 -0.48 -19.28 -13.71
C SER A 129 0.13 -18.11 -12.96
N GLN A 130 -0.63 -17.44 -12.05
CA GLN A 130 -0.16 -16.30 -11.29
C GLN A 130 0.38 -16.66 -9.90
N GLN A 131 0.06 -17.84 -9.39
CA GLN A 131 0.56 -18.30 -8.08
C GLN A 131 2.09 -18.28 -7.98
N PRO A 132 2.87 -18.79 -8.97
CA PRO A 132 4.33 -18.72 -8.92
C PRO A 132 4.86 -17.29 -8.91
N VAL A 133 4.18 -16.33 -9.56
CA VAL A 133 4.58 -14.91 -9.60
C VAL A 133 4.47 -14.30 -8.20
N VAL A 134 3.34 -14.54 -7.53
CA VAL A 134 3.13 -14.04 -6.16
C VAL A 134 4.05 -14.76 -5.17
N GLU A 135 4.28 -16.07 -5.34
CA GLU A 135 5.21 -16.81 -4.48
C GLU A 135 6.65 -16.30 -4.61
N ALA A 136 7.11 -16.01 -5.83
CA ALA A 136 8.43 -15.39 -6.05
C ALA A 136 8.56 -14.03 -5.38
N ALA A 137 7.48 -13.23 -5.37
CA ALA A 137 7.46 -11.94 -4.67
C ALA A 137 7.54 -12.11 -3.15
N LEU A 138 6.86 -13.11 -2.57
CA LEU A 138 6.96 -13.44 -1.15
C LEU A 138 8.39 -13.83 -0.75
N LYS A 139 9.06 -14.66 -1.57
CA LYS A 139 10.47 -15.06 -1.37
C LYS A 139 11.40 -13.85 -1.44
N ALA A 140 11.25 -13.02 -2.47
CA ALA A 140 12.07 -11.82 -2.64
C ALA A 140 11.93 -10.82 -1.47
N ALA A 141 10.75 -10.76 -0.86
CA ALA A 141 10.48 -9.94 0.32
C ALA A 141 10.95 -10.58 1.64
N GLY A 142 11.39 -11.86 1.62
CA GLY A 142 11.84 -12.60 2.81
C GLY A 142 10.69 -13.01 3.74
N LEU A 143 9.50 -13.30 3.19
CA LEU A 143 8.34 -13.73 3.97
C LEU A 143 8.19 -15.26 4.01
N ILE A 144 8.83 -15.97 3.07
CA ILE A 144 8.92 -17.44 3.02
C ILE A 144 10.30 -17.87 2.56
#